data_8169e939f28c4c7fc1d85a2fa577a429
#
_entry.id   8169e939f28c4c7fc1d85a2fa577a429
#
_cell.length_a   1.000
_cell.length_b   1.000
_cell.length_c   1.000
_cell.angle_alpha   90.00
_cell.angle_beta   90.00
_cell.angle_gamma   90.00
#
_symmetry.space_group_name_H-M   'P 1'
#
loop_
_entity.id
_entity.type
_entity.pdbx_description
1 polymer ?
#
loop_
_entity_poly.entity_id
_entity_poly.type
_entity_poly.pdbx_seq_one_letter_code
_entity_poly.pdbx_strand_id
1 'polypeptide(L)'
;MLFVYRDHRGVCGMSTIAQTRLSNATLLRAGGAGVLAAVAANVVARLILGAVVPLSSDFMPFTLGPIIAFTLLFTLIGVGVLAIVNRVAANPLRTFNIIGVIAFFVSLIPNLAGAANPSSMPMGGRGNDYLVLIIFHIVAAVAFLGVLNALARRM
;
A
#
# COMPACT_ATOMS: atom_id res chain seq x y z
N MET A 1 9.50 -1.60 27.21
CA MET A 1 10.90 -1.63 27.69
C MET A 1 11.15 -0.26 28.32
N LEU A 2 11.28 -0.20 29.65
CA LEU A 2 11.53 1.04 30.40
C LEU A 2 13.04 1.26 30.45
N PHE A 3 13.52 2.34 29.84
CA PHE A 3 14.89 2.80 30.04
C PHE A 3 14.90 3.83 31.16
N VAL A 4 15.59 3.54 32.27
CA VAL A 4 15.82 4.48 33.35
C VAL A 4 17.13 5.21 33.05
N TYR A 5 17.03 6.50 32.68
CA TYR A 5 18.20 7.38 32.54
C TYR A 5 18.35 8.16 33.85
N ARG A 6 19.51 8.08 34.47
CA ARG A 6 19.87 8.80 35.70
C ARG A 6 20.67 10.02 35.31
N ASP A 7 20.06 11.21 35.40
CA ASP A 7 20.77 12.46 35.26
C ASP A 7 21.62 12.75 36.51
N HIS A 8 22.75 13.43 36.33
CA HIS A 8 23.70 13.78 37.38
C HIS A 8 23.12 14.58 38.58
N ARG A 9 21.86 14.95 38.54
CA ARG A 9 21.14 15.64 39.62
C ARG A 9 20.23 14.74 40.45
N GLY A 10 20.28 13.42 40.26
CA GLY A 10 19.53 12.47 41.09
C GLY A 10 18.02 12.45 40.88
N VAL A 11 17.50 13.17 39.88
CA VAL A 11 16.05 13.16 39.55
C VAL A 11 15.79 12.02 38.59
N CYS A 12 15.03 11.00 39.05
CA CYS A 12 14.51 9.92 38.19
C CYS A 12 13.44 10.52 37.26
N GLY A 13 13.84 11.00 36.09
CA GLY A 13 12.91 11.34 35.04
C GLY A 13 12.42 10.07 34.36
N MET A 14 11.16 9.69 34.59
CA MET A 14 10.48 8.70 33.74
C MET A 14 10.26 9.34 32.37
N SER A 15 11.17 9.07 31.43
CA SER A 15 10.89 9.40 30.02
C SER A 15 9.80 8.47 29.51
N THR A 16 8.57 8.93 29.54
CA THR A 16 7.47 8.33 28.80
C THR A 16 7.87 8.39 27.33
N ILE A 17 8.09 7.21 26.71
CA ILE A 17 8.23 7.13 25.25
C ILE A 17 6.89 7.63 24.70
N ALA A 18 6.88 8.90 24.24
CA ALA A 18 5.72 9.47 23.60
C ALA A 18 5.35 8.57 22.42
N GLN A 19 4.19 7.93 22.50
CA GLN A 19 3.66 7.18 21.37
C GLN A 19 3.50 8.15 20.21
N THR A 20 4.23 7.95 19.13
CA THR A 20 4.18 8.79 17.92
C THR A 20 2.90 8.48 17.13
N ARG A 21 1.73 8.77 17.72
CA ARG A 21 0.45 8.64 17.02
C ARG A 21 0.29 9.78 16.01
N LEU A 22 -0.15 9.41 14.82
CA LEU A 22 -0.52 10.39 13.80
C LEU A 22 -1.79 11.12 14.22
N SER A 23 -1.83 12.44 14.01
CA SER A 23 -3.07 13.19 14.13
C SER A 23 -4.06 12.73 13.05
N ASN A 24 -5.37 12.87 13.32
CA ASN A 24 -6.39 12.53 12.32
C ASN A 24 -6.21 13.34 11.03
N ALA A 25 -5.79 14.60 11.13
CA ALA A 25 -5.50 15.45 9.97
C ALA A 25 -4.32 14.91 9.15
N THR A 26 -3.23 14.50 9.83
CA THR A 26 -2.07 13.87 9.18
C THR A 26 -2.47 12.58 8.50
N LEU A 27 -3.24 11.73 9.18
CA LEU A 27 -3.69 10.45 8.65
C LEU A 27 -4.53 10.63 7.36
N LEU A 28 -5.50 11.55 7.39
CA LEU A 28 -6.35 11.83 6.23
C LEU A 28 -5.56 12.44 5.06
N ARG A 29 -4.67 13.39 5.33
CA ARG A 29 -3.85 14.02 4.29
C ARG A 29 -2.85 13.05 3.68
N ALA A 30 -2.09 12.34 4.51
CA ALA A 30 -1.09 11.39 4.02
C ALA A 30 -1.76 10.17 3.35
N GLY A 31 -2.84 9.64 3.95
CA GLY A 31 -3.61 8.55 3.37
C GLY A 31 -4.26 8.93 2.06
N GLY A 32 -4.97 10.06 2.02
CA GLY A 32 -5.62 10.54 0.79
C GLY A 32 -4.64 10.83 -0.34
N ALA A 33 -3.52 11.50 -0.03
CA ALA A 33 -2.46 11.73 -1.02
C ALA A 33 -1.84 10.41 -1.52
N GLY A 34 -1.65 9.42 -0.65
CA GLY A 34 -1.18 8.09 -1.03
C GLY A 34 -2.14 7.37 -1.98
N VAL A 35 -3.45 7.44 -1.69
CA VAL A 35 -4.50 6.89 -2.56
C VAL A 35 -4.46 7.52 -3.95
N LEU A 36 -4.45 8.86 -4.02
CA LEU A 36 -4.41 9.58 -5.29
C LEU A 36 -3.13 9.28 -6.08
N ALA A 37 -1.99 9.21 -5.41
CA ALA A 37 -0.71 8.86 -6.03
C ALA A 37 -0.73 7.44 -6.61
N ALA A 38 -1.28 6.46 -5.90
CA ALA A 38 -1.39 5.08 -6.38
C ALA A 38 -2.29 4.97 -7.61
N VAL A 39 -3.44 5.63 -7.59
CA VAL A 39 -4.37 5.65 -8.74
C VAL A 39 -3.70 6.31 -9.94
N ALA A 40 -3.12 7.50 -9.77
CA ALA A 40 -2.44 8.20 -10.86
C ALA A 40 -1.28 7.38 -11.43
N ALA A 41 -0.46 6.79 -10.56
CA ALA A 41 0.67 5.95 -10.98
C ALA A 41 0.20 4.72 -11.77
N ASN A 42 -0.88 4.04 -11.34
CA ASN A 42 -1.42 2.90 -12.06
C ASN A 42 -2.06 3.29 -13.41
N VAL A 43 -2.72 4.44 -13.49
CA VAL A 43 -3.23 4.96 -14.77
C VAL A 43 -2.07 5.22 -15.74
N VAL A 44 -1.01 5.88 -15.27
CA VAL A 44 0.20 6.13 -16.09
C VAL A 44 0.85 4.81 -16.49
N ALA A 45 1.02 3.87 -15.56
CA ALA A 45 1.57 2.55 -15.87
C ALA A 45 0.73 1.81 -16.92
N ARG A 46 -0.62 1.91 -16.85
CA ARG A 46 -1.51 1.32 -17.88
C ARG A 46 -1.29 1.93 -19.27
N LEU A 47 -1.15 3.25 -19.34
CA LEU A 47 -0.91 3.94 -20.61
C LEU A 47 0.45 3.53 -21.20
N ILE A 48 1.51 3.50 -20.39
CA ILE A 48 2.86 3.09 -20.84
C ILE A 48 2.85 1.62 -21.28
N LEU A 49 2.34 0.72 -20.46
CA LEU A 49 2.30 -0.71 -20.78
C LEU A 49 1.44 -0.99 -22.03
N GLY A 50 0.33 -0.28 -22.19
CA GLY A 50 -0.51 -0.40 -23.37
C GLY A 50 0.14 0.07 -24.68
N ALA A 51 1.16 0.93 -24.58
CA ALA A 51 1.93 1.39 -25.74
C ALA A 51 3.10 0.45 -26.10
N VAL A 52 3.64 -0.32 -25.13
CA VAL A 52 4.86 -1.11 -25.32
C VAL A 52 4.64 -2.63 -25.22
N VAL A 53 3.53 -3.08 -24.64
CA VAL A 53 3.22 -4.50 -24.46
C VAL A 53 1.89 -4.81 -25.13
N PRO A 54 1.79 -5.90 -25.92
CA PRO A 54 0.52 -6.33 -26.52
C PRO A 54 -0.40 -6.90 -25.41
N LEU A 55 -1.14 -6.02 -24.73
CA LEU A 55 -2.11 -6.40 -23.71
C LEU A 55 -3.33 -7.03 -24.38
N SER A 56 -3.85 -8.11 -23.76
CA SER A 56 -5.07 -8.75 -24.27
C SER A 56 -6.26 -7.82 -24.10
N SER A 57 -6.94 -7.51 -25.21
CA SER A 57 -8.14 -6.65 -25.23
C SER A 57 -9.29 -7.23 -24.41
N ASP A 58 -9.35 -8.57 -24.36
CA ASP A 58 -10.44 -9.30 -23.71
C ASP A 58 -10.20 -9.57 -22.21
N PHE A 59 -9.02 -9.18 -21.72
CA PHE A 59 -8.70 -9.33 -20.29
C PHE A 59 -9.20 -8.11 -19.51
N MET A 60 -10.40 -8.24 -18.95
CA MET A 60 -11.09 -7.16 -18.24
C MET A 60 -10.23 -6.39 -17.23
N PRO A 61 -9.34 -7.03 -16.42
CA PRO A 61 -8.49 -6.32 -15.48
C PRO A 61 -7.56 -5.26 -16.08
N PHE A 62 -7.29 -5.30 -17.40
CA PHE A 62 -6.48 -4.28 -18.07
C PHE A 62 -7.26 -3.03 -18.49
N THR A 63 -8.56 -3.01 -18.33
CA THR A 63 -9.36 -1.82 -18.63
C THR A 63 -9.18 -0.77 -17.51
N LEU A 64 -9.30 0.51 -17.85
CA LEU A 64 -9.08 1.61 -16.90
C LEU A 64 -10.05 1.56 -15.71
N GLY A 65 -11.31 1.17 -15.95
CA GLY A 65 -12.31 1.08 -14.89
C GLY A 65 -11.89 0.17 -13.73
N PRO A 66 -11.65 -1.11 -13.96
CA PRO A 66 -11.14 -2.03 -12.95
C PRO A 66 -9.81 -1.59 -12.31
N ILE A 67 -8.85 -1.09 -13.09
CA ILE A 67 -7.57 -0.62 -12.54
C ILE A 67 -7.82 0.49 -11.50
N ILE A 68 -8.63 1.49 -11.84
CA ILE A 68 -8.96 2.58 -10.92
C ILE A 68 -9.76 2.06 -9.74
N ALA A 69 -10.82 1.29 -9.98
CA ALA A 69 -11.72 0.81 -8.94
C ALA A 69 -11.01 -0.07 -7.91
N PHE A 70 -10.22 -1.06 -8.35
CA PHE A 70 -9.48 -1.93 -7.44
C PHE A 70 -8.35 -1.19 -6.73
N THR A 71 -7.63 -0.28 -7.41
CA THR A 71 -6.60 0.53 -6.75
C THR A 71 -7.22 1.40 -5.65
N LEU A 72 -8.33 2.07 -5.92
CA LEU A 72 -9.07 2.85 -4.92
C LEU A 72 -9.52 1.97 -3.75
N LEU A 73 -10.19 0.86 -4.04
CA LEU A 73 -10.74 -0.03 -3.01
C LEU A 73 -9.64 -0.50 -2.06
N PHE A 74 -8.56 -1.08 -2.58
CA PHE A 74 -7.51 -1.67 -1.74
C PHE A 74 -6.67 -0.62 -1.02
N THR A 75 -6.41 0.54 -1.62
CA THR A 75 -5.70 1.62 -0.93
C THR A 75 -6.55 2.29 0.14
N LEU A 76 -7.88 2.43 -0.06
CA LEU A 76 -8.79 2.91 0.98
C LEU A 76 -8.88 1.93 2.16
N ILE A 77 -8.92 0.62 1.89
CA ILE A 77 -8.80 -0.41 2.95
C ILE A 77 -7.47 -0.23 3.70
N GLY A 78 -6.38 0.02 2.97
CA GLY A 78 -5.07 0.31 3.57
C GLY A 78 -5.11 1.53 4.51
N VAL A 79 -5.77 2.62 4.12
CA VAL A 79 -5.96 3.80 5.00
C VAL A 79 -6.78 3.42 6.24
N GLY A 80 -7.82 2.61 6.09
CA GLY A 80 -8.61 2.07 7.21
C GLY A 80 -7.75 1.26 8.18
N VAL A 81 -6.91 0.37 7.65
CA VAL A 81 -5.95 -0.41 8.46
C VAL A 81 -4.98 0.52 9.20
N LEU A 82 -4.43 1.54 8.53
CA LEU A 82 -3.58 2.54 9.17
C LEU A 82 -4.31 3.25 10.32
N ALA A 83 -5.57 3.60 10.13
CA ALA A 83 -6.37 4.25 11.18
C ALA A 83 -6.54 3.36 12.42
N ILE A 84 -6.76 2.06 12.23
CA ILE A 84 -6.85 1.08 13.32
C ILE A 84 -5.49 0.92 14.00
N VAL A 85 -4.43 0.68 13.21
CA VAL A 85 -3.05 0.51 13.72
C VAL A 85 -2.59 1.76 14.47
N ASN A 86 -2.97 2.95 14.02
CA ASN A 86 -2.66 4.22 14.71
C ASN A 86 -3.27 4.31 16.12
N ARG A 87 -4.35 3.58 16.39
CA ARG A 87 -5.00 3.55 17.71
C ARG A 87 -4.38 2.54 18.65
N VAL A 88 -3.90 1.41 18.13
CA VAL A 88 -3.52 0.25 18.94
C VAL A 88 -2.01 -0.03 19.01
N ALA A 89 -1.23 0.41 18.00
CA ALA A 89 0.20 0.11 17.93
C ALA A 89 1.05 1.19 18.60
N ALA A 90 2.15 0.77 19.24
CA ALA A 90 3.15 1.69 19.80
C ALA A 90 3.90 2.48 18.71
N ASN A 91 4.15 1.85 17.57
CA ASN A 91 4.81 2.47 16.41
C ASN A 91 3.94 2.29 15.14
N PRO A 92 2.90 3.13 14.95
CA PRO A 92 1.90 2.93 13.91
C PRO A 92 2.45 2.77 12.50
N LEU A 93 3.35 3.68 12.08
CA LEU A 93 3.91 3.64 10.72
C LEU A 93 4.74 2.38 10.47
N ARG A 94 5.57 1.97 11.45
CA ARG A 94 6.38 0.75 11.32
C ARG A 94 5.48 -0.48 11.20
N THR A 95 4.49 -0.59 12.09
CA THR A 95 3.54 -1.71 12.08
C THR A 95 2.74 -1.74 10.78
N PHE A 96 2.25 -0.58 10.34
CA PHE A 96 1.51 -0.47 9.08
C PHE A 96 2.37 -0.88 7.86
N ASN A 97 3.63 -0.45 7.79
CA ASN A 97 4.52 -0.84 6.70
C ASN A 97 4.76 -2.35 6.66
N ILE A 98 4.93 -3.00 7.82
CA ILE A 98 5.07 -4.46 7.89
C ILE A 98 3.80 -5.14 7.36
N ILE A 99 2.62 -4.70 7.82
CA ILE A 99 1.32 -5.21 7.34
C ILE A 99 1.19 -4.98 5.83
N GLY A 100 1.57 -3.79 5.34
CA GLY A 100 1.50 -3.43 3.92
C GLY A 100 2.38 -4.33 3.05
N VAL A 101 3.59 -4.64 3.49
CA VAL A 101 4.50 -5.56 2.79
C VAL A 101 3.91 -6.98 2.76
N ILE A 102 3.38 -7.47 3.89
CA ILE A 102 2.74 -8.79 3.94
C ILE A 102 1.52 -8.82 3.01
N ALA A 103 0.65 -7.82 3.08
CA ALA A 103 -0.53 -7.70 2.23
C ALA A 103 -0.15 -7.64 0.74
N PHE A 104 0.94 -6.94 0.39
CA PHE A 104 1.46 -6.92 -0.97
C PHE A 104 1.79 -8.32 -1.46
N PHE A 105 2.59 -9.10 -0.73
CA PHE A 105 2.92 -10.48 -1.14
C PHE A 105 1.69 -11.38 -1.23
N VAL A 106 0.77 -11.27 -0.28
CA VAL A 106 -0.50 -12.01 -0.32
C VAL A 106 -1.32 -11.64 -1.56
N SER A 107 -1.33 -10.36 -1.96
CA SER A 107 -2.05 -9.90 -3.15
C SER A 107 -1.50 -10.42 -4.48
N LEU A 108 -0.25 -10.92 -4.50
CA LEU A 108 0.34 -11.53 -5.68
C LEU A 108 -0.13 -12.98 -5.90
N ILE A 109 -0.64 -13.66 -4.87
CA ILE A 109 -1.04 -15.08 -4.95
C ILE A 109 -2.04 -15.34 -6.09
N PRO A 110 -3.15 -14.57 -6.24
CA PRO A 110 -4.09 -14.77 -7.34
C PRO A 110 -3.44 -14.58 -8.72
N ASN A 111 -2.52 -13.62 -8.83
CA ASN A 111 -1.83 -13.34 -10.10
C ASN A 111 -0.88 -14.49 -10.48
N LEU A 112 -0.15 -15.04 -9.51
CA LEU A 112 0.73 -16.18 -9.73
C LEU A 112 -0.07 -17.45 -10.06
N ALA A 113 -1.20 -17.67 -9.39
CA ALA A 113 -2.11 -18.76 -9.70
C ALA A 113 -2.68 -18.63 -11.12
N GLY A 114 -3.12 -17.43 -11.52
CA GLY A 114 -3.61 -17.15 -12.88
C GLY A 114 -2.52 -17.28 -13.93
N ALA A 115 -1.28 -16.93 -13.63
CA ALA A 115 -0.15 -17.13 -14.52
C ALA A 115 0.15 -18.63 -14.74
N ALA A 116 0.04 -19.43 -13.69
CA ALA A 116 0.29 -20.87 -13.74
C ALA A 116 -0.86 -21.65 -14.42
N ASN A 117 -2.12 -21.24 -14.19
CA ASN A 117 -3.29 -21.89 -14.75
C ASN A 117 -4.38 -20.87 -15.14
N PRO A 118 -4.24 -20.17 -16.26
CA PRO A 118 -5.17 -19.12 -16.68
C PRO A 118 -6.58 -19.64 -16.97
N SER A 119 -6.70 -20.89 -17.41
CA SER A 119 -8.01 -21.51 -17.70
C SER A 119 -8.89 -21.75 -16.48
N SER A 120 -8.31 -21.77 -15.29
CA SER A 120 -9.06 -21.88 -14.02
C SER A 120 -9.59 -20.53 -13.49
N MET A 121 -9.20 -19.43 -14.11
CA MET A 121 -9.53 -18.11 -13.63
C MET A 121 -10.78 -17.54 -14.30
N PRO A 122 -11.72 -16.96 -13.51
CA PRO A 122 -12.99 -16.49 -14.07
C PRO A 122 -12.86 -15.24 -14.97
N MET A 123 -11.73 -14.53 -14.90
CA MET A 123 -11.51 -13.29 -15.65
C MET A 123 -10.89 -13.51 -17.03
N GLY A 124 -10.65 -14.76 -17.46
CA GLY A 124 -9.98 -15.07 -18.72
C GLY A 124 -8.52 -14.63 -18.76
N GLY A 125 -8.03 -14.30 -19.95
CA GLY A 125 -6.65 -13.85 -20.16
C GLY A 125 -5.67 -15.01 -20.35
N ARG A 126 -4.42 -14.64 -20.61
CA ARG A 126 -3.27 -15.55 -20.78
C ARG A 126 -2.38 -15.47 -19.54
N GLY A 127 -1.54 -16.46 -19.31
CA GLY A 127 -0.61 -16.47 -18.17
C GLY A 127 0.24 -15.20 -18.06
N ASN A 128 0.73 -14.68 -19.21
CA ASN A 128 1.50 -13.43 -19.25
C ASN A 128 0.68 -12.20 -18.82
N ASP A 129 -0.63 -12.19 -19.03
CA ASP A 129 -1.49 -11.08 -18.63
C ASP A 129 -1.53 -10.95 -17.10
N TYR A 130 -1.55 -12.09 -16.40
CA TYR A 130 -1.47 -12.12 -14.93
C TYR A 130 -0.11 -11.68 -14.40
N LEU A 131 0.99 -11.99 -15.12
CA LEU A 131 2.32 -11.48 -14.73
C LEU A 131 2.43 -9.96 -14.89
N VAL A 132 1.79 -9.40 -15.93
CA VAL A 132 1.73 -7.94 -16.11
C VAL A 132 0.93 -7.27 -14.98
N LEU A 133 -0.11 -7.91 -14.42
CA LEU A 133 -0.82 -7.38 -13.26
C LEU A 133 0.07 -7.20 -12.04
N ILE A 134 1.14 -8.00 -11.88
CA ILE A 134 2.10 -7.84 -10.79
C ILE A 134 2.76 -6.45 -10.85
N ILE A 135 3.02 -5.93 -12.04
CA ILE A 135 3.58 -4.57 -12.21
C ILE A 135 2.65 -3.52 -11.59
N PHE A 136 1.34 -3.63 -11.81
CA PHE A 136 0.36 -2.70 -11.22
C PHE A 136 0.34 -2.80 -9.69
N HIS A 137 0.52 -4.01 -9.12
CA HIS A 137 0.62 -4.18 -7.66
C HIS A 137 1.87 -3.50 -7.11
N ILE A 138 3.03 -3.66 -7.78
CA ILE A 138 4.28 -3.01 -7.40
C ILE A 138 4.13 -1.48 -7.47
N VAL A 139 3.62 -0.96 -8.59
CA VAL A 139 3.42 0.48 -8.81
C VAL A 139 2.49 1.07 -7.75
N ALA A 140 1.34 0.42 -7.50
CA ALA A 140 0.40 0.87 -6.47
C ALA A 140 1.02 0.86 -5.07
N ALA A 141 1.71 -0.23 -4.69
CA ALA A 141 2.32 -0.36 -3.37
C ALA A 141 3.42 0.69 -3.15
N VAL A 142 4.31 0.87 -4.12
CA VAL A 142 5.40 1.85 -4.05
C VAL A 142 4.85 3.28 -3.98
N ALA A 143 3.89 3.63 -4.84
CA ALA A 143 3.30 4.96 -4.86
C ALA A 143 2.53 5.25 -3.56
N PHE A 144 1.67 4.32 -3.12
CA PHE A 144 0.86 4.47 -1.92
C PHE A 144 1.73 4.58 -0.66
N LEU A 145 2.57 3.58 -0.39
CA LEU A 145 3.41 3.55 0.81
C LEU A 145 4.47 4.66 0.77
N GLY A 146 5.05 4.95 -0.39
CA GLY A 146 6.05 5.98 -0.57
C GLY A 146 5.52 7.37 -0.21
N VAL A 147 4.39 7.78 -0.81
CA VAL A 147 3.79 9.10 -0.56
C VAL A 147 3.23 9.19 0.86
N LEU A 148 2.52 8.15 1.32
CA LEU A 148 1.98 8.10 2.68
C LEU A 148 3.10 8.31 3.72
N ASN A 149 4.18 7.52 3.64
CA ASN A 149 5.30 7.62 4.58
C ASN A 149 6.04 8.96 4.48
N ALA A 150 6.24 9.47 3.26
CA ALA A 150 6.92 10.76 3.06
C ALA A 150 6.15 11.91 3.73
N LEU A 151 4.83 11.93 3.61
CA LEU A 151 3.99 12.96 4.21
C LEU A 151 3.80 12.75 5.71
N ALA A 152 3.56 11.52 6.16
CA ALA A 152 3.35 11.21 7.56
C ALA A 152 4.57 11.52 8.45
N ARG A 153 5.78 11.49 7.88
CA ARG A 153 7.02 11.83 8.61
C ARG A 153 7.33 13.33 8.64
N ARG A 154 6.71 14.11 7.76
CA ARG A 154 6.98 15.57 7.65
C ARG A 154 5.99 16.41 8.46
N MET A 155 4.88 15.84 8.88
CA MET A 155 3.82 16.49 9.64
C MET A 155 3.82 16.06 11.11
#